data_80d87e18d27ae297b2f59bff023709b8
#
_entry.id   80d87e18d27ae297b2f59bff023709b8
#
_cell.length_a   1.000
_cell.length_b   1.000
_cell.length_c   1.000
_cell.angle_alpha   90.00
_cell.angle_beta   90.00
_cell.angle_gamma   90.00
#
_symmetry.space_group_name_H-M   'P 1'
#
loop_
_entity.id
_entity.type
_entity.pdbx_description
1 polymer ?
#
loop_
_entity_poly.entity_id
_entity_poly.type
_entity_poly.pdbx_seq_one_letter_code
_entity_poly.pdbx_strand_id
1 'polypeptide(L)'
;MEAKFCKKNYGFGQFDEVYFETVDVTGIRLDDINFTMGGHHYVYPEIIPENSIFLDTQMDKDNVVATAIHEFVERTFMKFYGIGYEDAHKLSNEIELVARNFMANSLPDLDKPFVKGR
;
A
#
# COMPACT_ATOMS: atom_id res chain seq x y z
N MET A 1 -8.92 1.77 -18.35
CA MET A 1 -7.84 1.37 -17.48
C MET A 1 -8.13 0.10 -16.69
N GLU A 2 -9.31 -0.16 -16.35
CA GLU A 2 -9.66 -1.29 -15.49
C GLU A 2 -9.88 -2.58 -16.25
N ALA A 3 -9.61 -2.61 -17.50
CA ALA A 3 -9.98 -3.76 -18.31
C ALA A 3 -9.16 -5.00 -18.02
N LYS A 4 -7.95 -4.84 -17.52
CA LYS A 4 -7.02 -5.94 -17.40
C LYS A 4 -7.24 -6.82 -16.19
N PHE A 5 -7.91 -6.32 -15.19
CA PHE A 5 -8.05 -7.06 -13.96
C PHE A 5 -9.28 -6.59 -13.24
N CYS A 6 -9.75 -7.45 -12.36
CA CYS A 6 -10.93 -7.16 -11.58
C CYS A 6 -10.55 -6.32 -10.38
N LYS A 7 -11.03 -5.12 -10.35
CA LYS A 7 -10.77 -4.21 -9.25
C LYS A 7 -11.89 -4.37 -8.22
N LYS A 8 -11.52 -4.57 -7.00
CA LYS A 8 -12.47 -4.68 -5.91
C LYS A 8 -12.30 -3.49 -4.99
N ASN A 9 -13.39 -2.83 -4.73
CA ASN A 9 -13.38 -1.65 -3.90
C ASN A 9 -14.02 -2.00 -2.58
N TYR A 10 -13.21 -2.27 -1.59
CA TYR A 10 -13.69 -2.63 -0.27
C TYR A 10 -13.84 -1.44 0.65
N GLY A 11 -13.82 -0.26 0.08
CA GLY A 11 -13.99 0.92 0.89
C GLY A 11 -12.81 1.21 1.77
N PHE A 12 -11.63 0.76 1.38
CA PHE A 12 -10.46 1.12 2.13
C PHE A 12 -10.31 2.63 2.16
N GLY A 13 -10.75 3.26 1.08
CA GLY A 13 -11.08 4.65 1.19
C GLY A 13 -10.13 5.57 0.49
N GLN A 14 -10.14 6.78 0.97
CA GLN A 14 -9.45 7.87 0.35
C GLN A 14 -8.75 8.69 1.45
N PHE A 15 -7.54 9.09 1.16
CA PHE A 15 -6.83 10.02 2.02
C PHE A 15 -6.26 11.11 1.14
N ASP A 16 -6.66 12.36 1.43
CA ASP A 16 -6.26 13.49 0.62
C ASP A 16 -6.73 13.25 -0.82
N GLU A 17 -5.86 13.36 -1.79
CA GLU A 17 -6.22 13.15 -3.18
C GLU A 17 -6.12 11.70 -3.62
N VAL A 18 -5.75 10.79 -2.73
CA VAL A 18 -5.39 9.43 -3.10
C VAL A 18 -6.49 8.46 -2.75
N TYR A 19 -6.84 7.61 -3.71
CA TYR A 19 -7.79 6.53 -3.51
C TYR A 19 -7.05 5.22 -3.32
N PHE A 20 -7.34 4.55 -2.22
CA PHE A 20 -6.76 3.23 -1.94
C PHE A 20 -7.75 2.18 -2.41
N GLU A 21 -7.30 1.33 -3.31
CA GLU A 21 -8.17 0.35 -3.93
C GLU A 21 -7.55 -1.03 -3.81
N THR A 22 -8.36 -1.98 -3.37
CA THR A 22 -7.88 -3.36 -3.31
C THR A 22 -8.21 -4.04 -4.62
N VAL A 23 -7.22 -4.74 -5.15
CA VAL A 23 -7.35 -5.41 -6.44
C VAL A 23 -6.74 -6.79 -6.34
N ASP A 24 -7.20 -7.68 -7.21
CA ASP A 24 -6.55 -8.97 -7.38
C ASP A 24 -5.37 -8.75 -8.30
N VAL A 25 -4.17 -8.81 -7.73
CA VAL A 25 -2.98 -8.45 -8.49
C VAL A 25 -2.44 -9.59 -9.35
N THR A 26 -3.12 -10.74 -9.35
CA THR A 26 -2.68 -11.87 -10.16
C THR A 26 -2.53 -11.47 -11.63
N GLY A 27 -3.51 -10.76 -12.17
CA GLY A 27 -3.44 -10.34 -13.55
C GLY A 27 -2.32 -9.35 -13.81
N ILE A 28 -2.04 -8.51 -12.85
CA ILE A 28 -0.95 -7.54 -12.99
C ILE A 28 0.40 -8.27 -13.03
N ARG A 29 0.54 -9.30 -12.19
CA ARG A 29 1.80 -10.05 -12.16
C ARG A 29 2.06 -10.81 -13.43
N LEU A 30 1.04 -11.14 -14.18
CA LEU A 30 1.25 -11.77 -15.46
C LEU A 30 1.94 -10.83 -16.45
N ASP A 31 1.69 -9.54 -16.30
CA ASP A 31 2.33 -8.54 -17.17
C ASP A 31 3.62 -8.01 -16.58
N ASP A 32 3.69 -7.92 -15.27
CA ASP A 32 4.85 -7.37 -14.58
C ASP A 32 5.15 -8.20 -13.35
N ILE A 33 6.09 -9.10 -13.50
CA ILE A 33 6.43 -10.05 -12.45
C ILE A 33 6.96 -9.37 -11.20
N ASN A 34 7.41 -8.14 -11.32
CA ASN A 34 7.95 -7.42 -10.18
C ASN A 34 6.89 -6.77 -9.32
N PHE A 35 5.65 -6.77 -9.77
CA PHE A 35 4.58 -6.23 -8.96
C PHE A 35 4.32 -7.18 -7.79
N THR A 36 4.37 -6.66 -6.58
CA THR A 36 4.23 -7.50 -5.41
C THR A 36 2.87 -7.28 -4.74
N MET A 37 2.84 -6.66 -3.57
CA MET A 37 1.62 -6.57 -2.79
C MET A 37 0.88 -5.26 -3.00
N GLY A 38 1.55 -4.27 -3.60
CA GLY A 38 0.92 -2.99 -3.83
C GLY A 38 1.78 -2.14 -4.72
N GLY A 39 1.22 -1.02 -5.14
CA GLY A 39 1.96 -0.11 -5.99
C GLY A 39 1.22 1.20 -6.18
N HIS A 40 1.90 2.15 -6.79
CA HIS A 40 1.32 3.44 -7.09
C HIS A 40 1.74 3.89 -8.48
N HIS A 41 1.11 4.97 -8.92
CA HIS A 41 1.24 5.45 -10.30
C HIS A 41 2.69 5.75 -10.70
N TYR A 42 3.48 6.31 -9.80
CA TYR A 42 4.79 6.83 -10.20
C TYR A 42 5.83 5.74 -10.40
N VAL A 43 5.51 4.51 -10.00
CA VAL A 43 6.29 3.34 -10.35
C VAL A 43 5.65 2.57 -11.49
N TYR A 44 4.33 2.53 -11.53
CA TYR A 44 3.58 1.76 -12.54
C TYR A 44 2.60 2.67 -13.29
N PRO A 45 3.12 3.65 -14.05
CA PRO A 45 2.23 4.65 -14.64
C PRO A 45 1.25 4.10 -15.67
N GLU A 46 1.56 2.97 -16.27
CA GLU A 46 0.69 2.41 -17.30
C GLU A 46 -0.37 1.49 -16.73
N ILE A 47 -0.27 1.13 -15.46
CA ILE A 47 -1.19 0.21 -14.84
C ILE A 47 -2.08 0.92 -13.83
N ILE A 48 -1.50 1.82 -13.06
CA ILE A 48 -2.18 2.43 -11.92
C ILE A 48 -2.50 3.88 -12.22
N PRO A 49 -3.77 4.28 -12.12
CA PRO A 49 -4.14 5.68 -12.33
C PRO A 49 -3.41 6.61 -11.38
N GLU A 50 -3.30 7.87 -11.79
CA GLU A 50 -2.44 8.83 -11.10
C GLU A 50 -2.80 8.98 -9.62
N ASN A 51 -4.05 8.97 -9.29
CA ASN A 51 -4.48 9.22 -7.92
C ASN A 51 -4.88 7.95 -7.19
N SER A 52 -4.39 6.81 -7.63
CA SER A 52 -4.74 5.52 -7.02
C SER A 52 -3.53 4.82 -6.46
N ILE A 53 -3.77 4.07 -5.41
CA ILE A 53 -2.81 3.11 -4.87
C ILE A 53 -3.50 1.77 -4.88
N PHE A 54 -2.88 0.77 -5.50
CA PHE A 54 -3.43 -0.56 -5.57
C PHE A 54 -2.83 -1.43 -4.46
N LEU A 55 -3.68 -2.21 -3.82
CA LEU A 55 -3.29 -3.11 -2.76
C LEU A 55 -3.87 -4.48 -3.04
N ASP A 56 -3.08 -5.51 -2.81
CA ASP A 56 -3.50 -6.88 -3.09
C ASP A 56 -4.63 -7.30 -2.15
N THR A 57 -5.68 -7.85 -2.70
CA THR A 57 -6.82 -8.34 -1.91
C THR A 57 -6.44 -9.51 -1.00
N GLN A 58 -5.30 -10.14 -1.24
CA GLN A 58 -4.92 -11.33 -0.49
C GLN A 58 -4.21 -11.03 0.82
N MET A 59 -3.91 -9.77 1.08
CA MET A 59 -3.22 -9.41 2.30
C MET A 59 -4.17 -9.40 3.49
N ASP A 60 -3.64 -9.76 4.66
CA ASP A 60 -4.42 -9.58 5.87
C ASP A 60 -4.44 -8.11 6.27
N LYS A 61 -5.21 -7.83 7.32
CA LYS A 61 -5.51 -6.47 7.71
C LYS A 61 -4.28 -5.64 8.04
N ASP A 62 -3.37 -6.21 8.83
CA ASP A 62 -2.20 -5.46 9.24
C ASP A 62 -1.27 -5.20 8.06
N ASN A 63 -1.15 -6.18 7.18
CA ASN A 63 -0.32 -6.00 6.00
C ASN A 63 -0.90 -4.98 5.03
N VAL A 64 -2.22 -4.95 4.90
CA VAL A 64 -2.84 -3.95 4.04
C VAL A 64 -2.53 -2.54 4.55
N VAL A 65 -2.66 -2.33 5.85
CA VAL A 65 -2.41 -1.00 6.41
C VAL A 65 -0.96 -0.60 6.23
N ALA A 66 -0.04 -1.50 6.58
CA ALA A 66 1.38 -1.19 6.46
C ALA A 66 1.79 -0.95 5.01
N THR A 67 1.25 -1.75 4.09
CA THR A 67 1.57 -1.58 2.69
C THR A 67 0.97 -0.28 2.15
N ALA A 68 -0.23 0.07 2.59
CA ALA A 68 -0.83 1.34 2.20
C ALA A 68 0.04 2.51 2.63
N ILE A 69 0.55 2.47 3.85
CA ILE A 69 1.44 3.51 4.34
C ILE A 69 2.70 3.57 3.49
N HIS A 70 3.31 2.42 3.22
CA HIS A 70 4.51 2.36 2.40
C HIS A 70 4.27 3.02 1.03
N GLU A 71 3.20 2.60 0.36
CA GLU A 71 2.94 3.10 -0.98
C GLU A 71 2.59 4.58 -0.98
N PHE A 72 1.85 5.02 0.03
CA PHE A 72 1.50 6.43 0.12
C PHE A 72 2.73 7.30 0.32
N VAL A 73 3.61 6.89 1.22
CA VAL A 73 4.83 7.65 1.51
C VAL A 73 5.74 7.67 0.29
N GLU A 74 5.93 6.51 -0.34
CA GLU A 74 6.78 6.42 -1.52
C GLU A 74 6.24 7.30 -2.64
N ARG A 75 4.95 7.23 -2.89
CA ARG A 75 4.31 8.06 -3.90
C ARG A 75 4.49 9.54 -3.60
N THR A 76 4.33 9.92 -2.33
CA THR A 76 4.45 11.30 -1.93
C THR A 76 5.85 11.84 -2.20
N PHE A 77 6.87 11.07 -1.83
CA PHE A 77 8.24 11.50 -2.07
C PHE A 77 8.54 11.60 -3.55
N MET A 78 8.04 10.68 -4.35
CA MET A 78 8.30 10.73 -5.77
C MET A 78 7.53 11.85 -6.45
N LYS A 79 6.27 12.03 -6.08
CA LYS A 79 5.43 13.01 -6.75
C LYS A 79 5.78 14.45 -6.37
N PHE A 80 5.91 14.71 -5.08
CA PHE A 80 6.02 16.08 -4.60
C PHE A 80 7.43 16.54 -4.38
N TYR A 81 8.37 15.61 -4.18
CA TYR A 81 9.75 15.99 -3.88
C TYR A 81 10.72 15.54 -4.96
N GLY A 82 10.23 14.87 -5.97
CA GLY A 82 11.07 14.46 -7.09
C GLY A 82 12.16 13.46 -6.73
N ILE A 83 11.97 12.73 -5.64
CA ILE A 83 12.94 11.73 -5.21
C ILE A 83 12.81 10.50 -6.07
N GLY A 84 13.95 9.90 -6.46
CA GLY A 84 13.93 8.70 -7.27
C GLY A 84 13.38 7.51 -6.50
N TYR A 85 13.01 6.48 -7.25
CA TYR A 85 12.34 5.33 -6.66
C TYR A 85 13.17 4.67 -5.56
N GLU A 86 14.47 4.48 -5.78
CA GLU A 86 15.25 3.73 -4.80
C GLU A 86 15.33 4.44 -3.47
N ASP A 87 15.51 5.74 -3.49
CA ASP A 87 15.57 6.49 -2.25
C ASP A 87 14.20 6.61 -1.60
N ALA A 88 13.18 6.82 -2.39
CA ALA A 88 11.82 6.88 -1.85
C ALA A 88 11.45 5.53 -1.22
N HIS A 89 11.86 4.44 -1.86
CA HIS A 89 11.57 3.11 -1.34
C HIS A 89 12.26 2.86 0.00
N LYS A 90 13.49 3.30 0.13
CA LYS A 90 14.21 3.16 1.39
C LYS A 90 13.54 3.93 2.52
N LEU A 91 13.15 5.16 2.24
CA LEU A 91 12.47 5.98 3.24
C LEU A 91 11.14 5.35 3.62
N SER A 92 10.43 4.83 2.64
CA SER A 92 9.14 4.21 2.90
C SER A 92 9.28 2.95 3.73
N ASN A 93 10.33 2.18 3.49
CA ASN A 93 10.59 1.00 4.30
C ASN A 93 10.79 1.36 5.76
N GLU A 94 11.48 2.44 6.04
CA GLU A 94 11.72 2.85 7.41
C GLU A 94 10.44 3.29 8.08
N ILE A 95 9.61 4.02 7.37
CA ILE A 95 8.34 4.47 7.92
C ILE A 95 7.39 3.29 8.09
N GLU A 96 7.40 2.37 7.14
CA GLU A 96 6.59 1.17 7.26
C GLU A 96 6.98 0.37 8.51
N LEU A 97 8.28 0.25 8.78
CA LEU A 97 8.74 -0.48 9.95
C LEU A 97 8.23 0.18 11.23
N VAL A 98 8.28 1.50 11.29
CA VAL A 98 7.76 2.21 12.44
C VAL A 98 6.27 1.95 12.59
N ALA A 99 5.53 1.99 11.50
CA ALA A 99 4.10 1.75 11.53
C ALA A 99 3.79 0.33 12.01
N ARG A 100 4.54 -0.65 11.52
CA ARG A 100 4.32 -2.03 11.94
C ARG A 100 4.60 -2.21 13.42
N ASN A 101 5.67 -1.59 13.91
CA ASN A 101 5.98 -1.66 15.33
C ASN A 101 4.92 -0.99 16.17
N PHE A 102 4.41 0.12 15.71
CA PHE A 102 3.34 0.81 16.42
C PHE A 102 2.09 -0.06 16.51
N MET A 103 1.71 -0.65 15.39
CA MET A 103 0.52 -1.51 15.37
C MET A 103 0.68 -2.73 16.27
N ALA A 104 1.87 -3.30 16.28
CA ALA A 104 2.11 -4.51 17.07
C ALA A 104 2.17 -4.23 18.56
N ASN A 105 2.63 -3.05 18.94
CA ASN A 105 2.95 -2.78 20.34
C ASN A 105 2.05 -1.77 21.02
N SER A 106 1.31 -1.01 20.27
CA SER A 106 0.56 0.11 20.85
C SER A 106 -0.94 0.01 20.66
N LEU A 107 -1.38 -0.52 19.52
CA LEU A 107 -2.81 -0.56 19.26
C LEU A 107 -3.43 -1.80 19.87
N PRO A 108 -4.61 -1.66 20.44
CA PRO A 108 -5.31 -2.86 20.92
C PRO A 108 -5.69 -3.72 19.72
N ASP A 109 -5.64 -5.00 19.95
CA ASP A 109 -6.10 -5.96 18.97
C ASP A 109 -7.50 -6.37 19.36
N LEU A 110 -8.46 -5.93 18.59
CA LEU A 110 -9.86 -6.17 18.95
C LEU A 110 -10.26 -7.62 18.84
N ASP A 111 -9.46 -8.40 18.14
CA ASP A 111 -9.74 -9.83 17.97
C ASP A 111 -9.10 -10.69 19.02
N LYS A 112 -8.35 -10.09 19.92
CA LYS A 112 -7.64 -10.82 20.96
C LYS A 112 -7.87 -10.17 22.29
N PRO A 113 -7.78 -10.96 23.37
CA PRO A 113 -7.85 -10.35 24.70
C PRO A 113 -6.71 -9.36 24.86
N PHE A 114 -7.00 -8.30 25.56
CA PHE A 114 -5.96 -7.35 25.89
C PHE A 114 -4.91 -8.01 26.77
N VAL A 115 -3.67 -7.89 26.42
CA VAL A 115 -2.58 -8.48 27.18
C VAL A 115 -1.81 -7.38 27.86
N LYS A 116 -1.84 -7.41 29.17
CA LYS A 116 -1.11 -6.44 29.93
C LYS A 116 0.39 -6.62 29.77
N GLY A 117 1.08 -5.54 29.82
CA GLY A 117 2.51 -5.62 29.76
C GLY A 117 3.08 -5.67 28.36
N ARG A 118 2.23 -5.59 27.39
CA ARG A 118 2.73 -5.49 26.04
C ARG A 118 3.17 -4.12 25.72
#